data_1ff3bc2757d03ea6e94f54553b2bb41f
#
_entry.id   1ff3bc2757d03ea6e94f54553b2bb41f
#
_cell.length_a   1.000
_cell.length_b   1.000
_cell.length_c   1.000
_cell.angle_alpha   90.00
_cell.angle_beta   90.00
_cell.angle_gamma   90.00
#
_symmetry.space_group_name_H-M   'P 1'
#
loop_
_entity.id
_entity.type
_entity.pdbx_description
1 polymer ?
#
loop_
_entity_poly.entity_id
_entity_poly.type
_entity_poly.pdbx_seq_one_letter_code
_entity_poly.pdbx_strand_id
1 'polypeptide(L)'
;AESSLTDQISYGFREWGLERAGGYDALHRFAVKDRELFARLPPIPGAPAALRRMSAAGDIRIRIITHRLYIHWFHKEAIRQTTEWLEHHGIPYWDICFMRDKAAVGADLYLEDSPENIQALRAAGHETIVVVNSTNDHLPGPRAGSWEDIEAMVRERVDRRKAQGRPRTGPAP
;
A
#
# COMPACT_ATOMS: atom_id res chain seq x y z
N ALA A 1 -20.03 -2.60 25.36
CA ALA A 1 -19.44 -1.26 25.50
C ALA A 1 -19.15 -0.75 24.09
N GLU A 2 -19.91 0.23 23.63
CA GLU A 2 -19.63 0.97 22.41
C GLU A 2 -18.32 1.72 22.64
N SER A 3 -17.26 1.30 21.95
CA SER A 3 -16.04 2.11 21.89
C SER A 3 -16.34 3.28 20.97
N SER A 4 -16.34 4.48 21.48
CA SER A 4 -16.36 5.67 20.66
C SER A 4 -15.10 5.66 19.79
N LEU A 5 -15.28 5.51 18.48
CA LEU A 5 -14.22 5.74 17.50
C LEU A 5 -13.79 7.19 17.66
N THR A 6 -12.56 7.42 18.04
CA THR A 6 -11.99 8.78 18.10
C THR A 6 -11.56 9.19 16.70
N ASP A 7 -11.75 10.47 16.35
CA ASP A 7 -11.37 11.01 15.04
C ASP A 7 -9.85 10.99 14.79
N GLN A 8 -9.06 10.82 15.84
CA GLN A 8 -7.61 10.63 15.77
C GLN A 8 -7.24 9.22 16.16
N ILE A 9 -6.84 8.43 15.17
CA ILE A 9 -6.43 7.04 15.35
C ILE A 9 -4.92 6.95 15.06
N SER A 10 -4.15 6.44 16.04
CA SER A 10 -2.74 6.08 15.78
C SER A 10 -2.66 4.84 14.90
N TYR A 11 -1.59 4.71 14.14
CA TYR A 11 -1.38 3.56 13.26
C TYR A 11 -1.43 2.20 13.99
N GLY A 12 -1.16 2.17 15.29
CA GLY A 12 -1.22 0.98 16.14
C GLY A 12 -2.54 0.79 16.90
N PHE A 13 -3.55 1.63 16.66
CA PHE A 13 -4.88 1.57 17.28
C PHE A 13 -4.84 1.55 18.83
N ARG A 14 -3.90 2.22 19.46
CA ARG A 14 -3.75 2.27 20.91
C ARG A 14 -4.99 2.83 21.62
N GLU A 15 -5.69 3.74 20.96
CA GLU A 15 -6.91 4.39 21.41
C GLU A 15 -8.07 3.40 21.58
N TRP A 16 -7.99 2.24 20.95
CA TRP A 16 -9.04 1.21 21.03
C TRP A 16 -8.91 0.32 22.29
N GLY A 17 -7.90 0.52 23.13
CA GLY A 17 -7.74 -0.23 24.38
C GLY A 17 -7.57 -1.73 24.19
N LEU A 18 -6.97 -2.15 23.07
CA LEU A 18 -6.82 -3.56 22.68
C LEU A 18 -5.92 -4.37 23.62
N GLU A 19 -5.16 -3.70 24.49
CA GLU A 19 -4.22 -4.33 25.42
C GLU A 19 -4.88 -5.40 26.30
N ARG A 20 -6.15 -5.17 26.69
CA ARG A 20 -6.94 -6.11 27.49
C ARG A 20 -7.39 -7.36 26.73
N ALA A 21 -7.38 -7.32 25.41
CA ALA A 21 -7.81 -8.40 24.53
C ALA A 21 -6.60 -9.13 23.87
N GLY A 22 -5.41 -8.97 24.42
CA GLY A 22 -4.19 -9.59 23.88
C GLY A 22 -3.45 -8.72 22.86
N GLY A 23 -3.82 -7.43 22.77
CA GLY A 23 -3.17 -6.44 21.93
C GLY A 23 -3.56 -6.52 20.45
N TYR A 24 -2.89 -5.68 19.66
CA TYR A 24 -3.10 -5.59 18.22
C TYR A 24 -2.85 -6.94 17.51
N ASP A 25 -1.83 -7.69 17.92
CA ASP A 25 -1.47 -8.96 17.29
C ASP A 25 -2.56 -10.03 17.43
N ALA A 26 -3.23 -10.10 18.59
CA ALA A 26 -4.33 -11.02 18.81
C ALA A 26 -5.55 -10.64 17.95
N LEU A 27 -5.89 -9.35 17.89
CA LEU A 27 -6.96 -8.84 17.03
C LEU A 27 -6.66 -9.13 15.57
N HIS A 28 -5.45 -8.81 15.12
CA HIS A 28 -5.05 -9.01 13.72
C HIS A 28 -5.07 -10.49 13.33
N ARG A 29 -4.58 -11.37 14.21
CA ARG A 29 -4.65 -12.82 14.01
C ARG A 29 -6.10 -13.29 13.84
N PHE A 30 -6.98 -12.91 14.75
CA PHE A 30 -8.40 -13.23 14.66
C PHE A 30 -9.02 -12.71 13.37
N ALA A 31 -8.76 -11.45 13.03
CA ALA A 31 -9.31 -10.83 11.83
C ALA A 31 -8.85 -11.55 10.54
N VAL A 32 -7.57 -11.95 10.45
CA VAL A 32 -7.05 -12.64 9.26
C VAL A 32 -7.50 -14.09 9.22
N LYS A 33 -7.37 -14.87 10.32
CA LYS A 33 -7.66 -16.31 10.30
C LYS A 33 -9.14 -16.64 10.34
N ASP A 34 -9.90 -15.94 11.17
CA ASP A 34 -11.28 -16.30 11.47
C ASP A 34 -12.29 -15.42 10.70
N ARG A 35 -11.85 -14.27 10.19
CA ARG A 35 -12.69 -13.31 9.47
C ARG A 35 -12.22 -13.01 8.04
N GLU A 36 -11.14 -13.62 7.58
CA GLU A 36 -10.57 -13.44 6.25
C GLU A 36 -10.38 -11.96 5.86
N LEU A 37 -9.86 -11.17 6.80
CA LEU A 37 -9.78 -9.72 6.70
C LEU A 37 -9.24 -9.27 5.34
N PHE A 38 -8.10 -9.82 4.89
CA PHE A 38 -7.46 -9.37 3.67
C PHE A 38 -8.24 -9.70 2.39
N ALA A 39 -9.05 -10.77 2.42
CA ALA A 39 -9.89 -11.13 1.29
C ALA A 39 -11.19 -10.30 1.22
N ARG A 40 -11.63 -9.75 2.35
CA ARG A 40 -12.94 -9.08 2.46
C ARG A 40 -12.88 -7.56 2.47
N LEU A 41 -11.71 -6.96 2.62
CA LEU A 41 -11.59 -5.50 2.60
C LEU A 41 -12.08 -4.95 1.25
N PRO A 42 -12.95 -3.94 1.25
CA PRO A 42 -13.27 -3.26 0.00
C PRO A 42 -12.05 -2.52 -0.53
N PRO A 43 -11.87 -2.42 -1.85
CA PRO A 43 -10.83 -1.60 -2.42
C PRO A 43 -11.16 -0.11 -2.19
N ILE A 44 -10.12 0.71 -2.10
CA ILE A 44 -10.30 2.17 -2.08
C ILE A 44 -11.01 2.57 -3.38
N PRO A 45 -12.07 3.40 -3.31
CA PRO A 45 -12.80 3.85 -4.49
C PRO A 45 -11.87 4.41 -5.57
N GLY A 46 -12.06 4.00 -6.81
CA GLY A 46 -11.23 4.40 -7.94
C GLY A 46 -9.93 3.60 -8.14
N ALA A 47 -9.39 2.96 -7.09
CA ALA A 47 -8.10 2.26 -7.15
C ALA A 47 -8.01 1.19 -8.24
N PRO A 48 -8.92 0.20 -8.33
CA PRO A 48 -8.81 -0.84 -9.35
C PRO A 48 -8.89 -0.29 -10.77
N ALA A 49 -9.73 0.71 -10.99
CA ALA A 49 -9.90 1.32 -12.31
C ALA A 49 -8.65 2.11 -12.74
N ALA A 50 -8.10 2.93 -11.85
CA ALA A 50 -6.89 3.71 -12.11
C ALA A 50 -5.68 2.78 -12.38
N LEU A 51 -5.49 1.74 -11.56
CA LEU A 51 -4.41 0.77 -11.73
C LEU A 51 -4.51 0.04 -13.08
N ARG A 52 -5.72 -0.37 -13.50
CA ARG A 52 -5.92 -0.97 -14.83
C ARG A 52 -5.58 -0.01 -15.95
N ARG A 53 -6.02 1.25 -15.89
CA ARG A 53 -5.68 2.25 -16.93
C ARG A 53 -4.17 2.52 -17.00
N MET A 54 -3.51 2.63 -15.85
CA MET A 54 -2.05 2.81 -15.79
C MET A 54 -1.30 1.62 -16.36
N SER A 55 -1.71 0.40 -16.02
CA SER A 55 -1.08 -0.83 -16.55
C SER A 55 -1.31 -1.01 -18.04
N ALA A 56 -2.52 -0.73 -18.53
CA ALA A 56 -2.88 -0.89 -19.95
C ALA A 56 -2.09 0.03 -20.89
N ALA A 57 -1.53 1.13 -20.39
CA ALA A 57 -0.68 2.01 -21.17
C ALA A 57 0.67 1.37 -21.57
N GLY A 58 1.08 0.27 -20.94
CA GLY A 58 2.27 -0.49 -21.27
C GLY A 58 3.61 0.12 -20.85
N ASP A 59 3.60 1.33 -20.32
CA ASP A 59 4.79 2.07 -19.85
C ASP A 59 4.95 2.07 -18.32
N ILE A 60 3.98 1.51 -17.61
CA ILE A 60 3.98 1.39 -16.14
C ILE A 60 3.91 -0.09 -15.76
N ARG A 61 4.84 -0.51 -14.91
CA ARG A 61 4.80 -1.81 -14.24
C ARG A 61 4.40 -1.60 -12.79
N ILE A 62 3.29 -2.20 -12.38
CA ILE A 62 2.79 -2.13 -11.02
C ILE A 62 3.42 -3.25 -10.22
N ARG A 63 4.02 -2.90 -9.10
CA ARG A 63 4.60 -3.82 -8.14
C ARG A 63 3.87 -3.69 -6.82
N ILE A 64 3.41 -4.80 -6.26
CA ILE A 64 2.79 -4.82 -4.93
C ILE A 64 3.85 -5.14 -3.89
N ILE A 65 4.00 -4.26 -2.91
CA ILE A 65 4.94 -4.44 -1.80
C ILE A 65 4.16 -4.41 -0.50
N THR A 66 4.18 -5.49 0.27
CA THR A 66 3.38 -5.61 1.49
C THR A 66 4.12 -6.30 2.62
N HIS A 67 3.88 -5.82 3.86
CA HIS A 67 4.47 -6.38 5.09
C HIS A 67 3.49 -7.31 5.82
N ARG A 68 2.53 -7.93 5.13
CA ARG A 68 1.49 -8.78 5.76
C ARG A 68 2.02 -10.06 6.42
N LEU A 69 3.30 -10.39 6.26
CA LEU A 69 3.93 -11.57 6.86
C LEU A 69 4.63 -11.29 8.20
N TYR A 70 4.53 -10.08 8.77
CA TYR A 70 5.24 -9.74 10.00
C TYR A 70 4.70 -10.48 11.23
N ILE A 71 3.41 -10.87 11.23
CA ILE A 71 2.82 -11.68 12.27
C ILE A 71 3.02 -13.16 11.91
N HIS A 72 3.80 -13.87 12.71
CA HIS A 72 4.07 -15.28 12.53
C HIS A 72 2.80 -16.13 12.63
N TRP A 73 2.85 -17.37 12.09
CA TRP A 73 1.86 -18.45 12.19
C TRP A 73 0.73 -18.49 11.16
N PHE A 74 0.55 -17.47 10.31
CA PHE A 74 -0.48 -17.55 9.26
C PHE A 74 -0.03 -16.99 7.90
N HIS A 75 1.25 -17.12 7.59
CA HIS A 75 1.81 -16.65 6.32
C HIS A 75 1.06 -17.17 5.12
N LYS A 76 0.72 -18.48 5.12
CA LYS A 76 -0.06 -19.08 4.03
C LYS A 76 -1.40 -18.37 3.82
N GLU A 77 -2.14 -18.09 4.89
CA GLU A 77 -3.43 -17.41 4.81
C GLU A 77 -3.29 -15.96 4.36
N ALA A 78 -2.29 -15.25 4.86
CA ALA A 78 -2.03 -13.87 4.45
C ALA A 78 -1.67 -13.79 2.96
N ILE A 79 -0.85 -14.71 2.44
CA ILE A 79 -0.50 -14.77 1.02
C ILE A 79 -1.75 -15.11 0.19
N ARG A 80 -2.46 -16.19 0.52
CA ARG A 80 -3.69 -16.62 -0.18
C ARG A 80 -4.69 -15.47 -0.28
N GLN A 81 -5.08 -14.91 0.86
CA GLN A 81 -6.07 -13.84 0.91
C GLN A 81 -5.62 -12.59 0.14
N THR A 82 -4.32 -12.27 0.16
CA THR A 82 -3.79 -11.12 -0.58
C THR A 82 -3.88 -11.34 -2.09
N THR A 83 -3.46 -12.50 -2.58
CA THR A 83 -3.51 -12.81 -4.02
C THR A 83 -4.94 -12.96 -4.53
N GLU A 84 -5.79 -13.66 -3.79
CA GLU A 84 -7.23 -13.78 -4.11
C GLU A 84 -7.92 -12.41 -4.18
N TRP A 85 -7.58 -11.51 -3.24
CA TRP A 85 -8.12 -10.15 -3.23
C TRP A 85 -7.69 -9.33 -4.46
N LEU A 86 -6.42 -9.41 -4.83
CA LEU A 86 -5.91 -8.71 -6.03
C LEU A 86 -6.59 -9.23 -7.30
N GLU A 87 -6.74 -10.53 -7.43
CA GLU A 87 -7.42 -11.17 -8.57
C GLU A 87 -8.92 -10.83 -8.60
N HIS A 88 -9.61 -10.95 -7.45
CA HIS A 88 -11.04 -10.65 -7.34
C HIS A 88 -11.37 -9.22 -7.78
N HIS A 89 -10.52 -8.26 -7.43
CA HIS A 89 -10.71 -6.85 -7.79
C HIS A 89 -10.08 -6.47 -9.14
N GLY A 90 -9.48 -7.43 -9.86
CA GLY A 90 -8.85 -7.21 -11.15
C GLY A 90 -7.74 -6.16 -11.08
N ILE A 91 -6.93 -6.19 -10.03
CA ILE A 91 -5.78 -5.29 -9.85
C ILE A 91 -4.59 -5.90 -10.59
N PRO A 92 -4.09 -5.25 -11.64
CA PRO A 92 -2.94 -5.74 -12.38
C PRO A 92 -1.65 -5.52 -11.56
N TYR A 93 -0.77 -6.51 -11.58
CA TYR A 93 0.58 -6.36 -11.03
C TYR A 93 1.57 -7.19 -11.82
N TRP A 94 2.82 -6.72 -11.87
CA TRP A 94 3.93 -7.43 -12.47
C TRP A 94 4.53 -8.47 -11.52
N ASP A 95 4.70 -8.05 -10.26
CA ASP A 95 5.18 -8.90 -9.19
C ASP A 95 4.60 -8.47 -7.83
N ILE A 96 4.73 -9.35 -6.85
CA ILE A 96 4.35 -9.12 -5.46
C ILE A 96 5.50 -9.46 -4.52
N CYS A 97 5.87 -8.54 -3.64
CA CYS A 97 6.93 -8.68 -2.66
C CYS A 97 6.35 -8.66 -1.23
N PHE A 98 6.50 -9.74 -0.50
CA PHE A 98 6.14 -9.81 0.91
C PHE A 98 7.38 -9.51 1.75
N MET A 99 7.60 -8.25 2.12
CA MET A 99 8.79 -7.86 2.87
C MET A 99 8.56 -6.62 3.73
N ARG A 100 9.38 -6.51 4.78
CA ARG A 100 9.33 -5.39 5.72
C ARG A 100 10.01 -4.15 5.13
N ASP A 101 11.22 -4.32 4.65
CA ASP A 101 11.99 -3.22 4.05
C ASP A 101 11.54 -2.99 2.62
N LYS A 102 10.57 -2.09 2.44
CA LYS A 102 10.04 -1.75 1.13
C LYS A 102 11.06 -1.03 0.25
N ALA A 103 12.01 -0.30 0.85
CA ALA A 103 13.04 0.43 0.11
C ALA A 103 13.99 -0.50 -0.64
N ALA A 104 14.24 -1.70 -0.12
CA ALA A 104 15.11 -2.68 -0.74
C ALA A 104 14.56 -3.27 -2.06
N VAL A 105 13.27 -3.09 -2.35
CA VAL A 105 12.64 -3.61 -3.58
C VAL A 105 13.09 -2.85 -4.84
N GLY A 106 13.29 -1.55 -4.72
CA GLY A 106 13.70 -0.69 -5.82
C GLY A 106 12.59 -0.47 -6.85
N ALA A 107 11.82 0.60 -6.67
CA ALA A 107 10.86 1.09 -7.65
C ALA A 107 11.20 2.54 -8.02
N ASP A 108 10.76 2.97 -9.21
CA ASP A 108 10.97 4.34 -9.67
C ASP A 108 10.13 5.36 -8.92
N LEU A 109 8.97 4.91 -8.41
CA LEU A 109 8.02 5.70 -7.66
C LEU A 109 7.28 4.80 -6.68
N TYR A 110 7.10 5.26 -5.46
CA TYR A 110 6.31 4.59 -4.43
C TYR A 110 5.01 5.33 -4.15
N LEU A 111 3.94 4.59 -3.95
CA LEU A 111 2.68 5.04 -3.37
C LEU A 111 2.59 4.41 -1.98
N GLU A 112 2.53 5.22 -0.94
CA GLU A 112 2.58 4.72 0.43
C GLU A 112 1.70 5.57 1.35
N ASP A 113 1.05 4.92 2.32
CA ASP A 113 0.14 5.54 3.27
C ASP A 113 0.66 5.55 4.72
N SER A 114 1.56 4.63 5.06
CA SER A 114 2.15 4.53 6.41
C SER A 114 3.21 5.62 6.63
N PRO A 115 3.08 6.45 7.69
CA PRO A 115 4.07 7.48 8.00
C PRO A 115 5.50 6.95 8.14
N GLU A 116 5.67 5.81 8.79
CA GLU A 116 6.98 5.19 9.00
C GLU A 116 7.61 4.75 7.68
N ASN A 117 6.83 4.10 6.82
CA ASN A 117 7.32 3.65 5.51
C ASN A 117 7.64 4.84 4.60
N ILE A 118 6.82 5.89 4.60
CA ILE A 118 7.04 7.11 3.81
C ILE A 118 8.39 7.73 4.21
N GLN A 119 8.63 7.87 5.52
CA GLN A 119 9.89 8.42 6.02
C GLN A 119 11.09 7.55 5.64
N ALA A 120 10.98 6.22 5.80
CA ALA A 120 12.03 5.28 5.43
C ALA A 120 12.35 5.31 3.93
N LEU A 121 11.32 5.31 3.07
CA LEU A 121 11.49 5.42 1.62
C LEU A 121 12.18 6.70 1.20
N ARG A 122 11.77 7.84 1.77
CA ARG A 122 12.37 9.15 1.49
C ARG A 122 13.80 9.24 2.00
N ALA A 123 14.08 8.71 3.18
CA ALA A 123 15.43 8.65 3.74
C ALA A 123 16.38 7.80 2.87
N ALA A 124 15.85 6.77 2.21
CA ALA A 124 16.57 5.95 1.24
C ALA A 124 16.67 6.61 -0.18
N GLY A 125 16.16 7.83 -0.35
CA GLY A 125 16.22 8.58 -1.61
C GLY A 125 15.16 8.21 -2.64
N HIS A 126 14.13 7.46 -2.26
CA HIS A 126 13.06 7.07 -3.18
C HIS A 126 11.99 8.16 -3.33
N GLU A 127 11.57 8.40 -4.56
CA GLU A 127 10.43 9.26 -4.84
C GLU A 127 9.14 8.58 -4.33
N THR A 128 8.39 9.29 -3.45
CA THR A 128 7.24 8.74 -2.75
C THR A 128 6.07 9.71 -2.76
N ILE A 129 4.93 9.29 -3.30
CA ILE A 129 3.65 10.00 -3.18
C ILE A 129 2.96 9.49 -1.93
N VAL A 130 2.57 10.40 -1.06
CA VAL A 130 1.76 10.10 0.13
C VAL A 130 0.31 9.85 -0.30
N VAL A 131 -0.18 8.65 -0.06
CA VAL A 131 -1.61 8.35 -0.17
C VAL A 131 -2.28 8.83 1.12
N VAL A 132 -3.08 9.89 1.00
CA VAL A 132 -3.62 10.62 2.16
C VAL A 132 -4.54 9.74 3.00
N ASN A 133 -4.31 9.74 4.30
CA ASN A 133 -5.20 9.20 5.31
C ASN A 133 -5.08 10.00 6.62
N SER A 134 -5.88 9.67 7.63
CA SER A 134 -5.92 10.38 8.92
C SER A 134 -4.64 10.29 9.75
N THR A 135 -3.72 9.38 9.43
CA THR A 135 -2.48 9.17 10.19
C THR A 135 -1.27 9.91 9.62
N ASN A 136 -1.37 10.42 8.39
CA ASN A 136 -0.24 11.00 7.66
C ASN A 136 -0.40 12.47 7.28
N ASP A 137 -1.36 13.18 7.88
CA ASP A 137 -1.65 14.59 7.57
C ASP A 137 -0.48 15.54 7.81
N HIS A 138 0.37 15.21 8.76
CA HIS A 138 1.56 15.97 9.15
C HIS A 138 2.74 15.85 8.18
N LEU A 139 2.68 14.91 7.22
CA LEU A 139 3.79 14.67 6.31
C LEU A 139 3.72 15.62 5.09
N PRO A 140 4.88 16.18 4.65
CA PRO A 140 4.92 17.03 3.46
C PRO A 140 4.65 16.23 2.18
N GLY A 141 4.27 16.97 1.08
CA GLY A 141 4.04 16.40 -0.24
C GLY A 141 5.27 15.80 -0.92
N PRO A 142 5.08 15.19 -2.11
CA PRO A 142 3.84 15.12 -2.88
C PRO A 142 2.78 14.23 -2.22
N ARG A 143 1.51 14.66 -2.28
CA ARG A 143 0.37 14.01 -1.62
C ARG A 143 -0.83 13.90 -2.57
N ALA A 144 -1.58 12.81 -2.48
CA ALA A 144 -2.81 12.62 -3.25
C ALA A 144 -3.93 12.06 -2.37
N GLY A 145 -5.12 12.65 -2.44
CA GLY A 145 -6.30 12.24 -1.69
C GLY A 145 -7.26 11.37 -2.49
N SER A 146 -7.08 11.28 -3.80
CA SER A 146 -7.90 10.45 -4.69
C SER A 146 -7.03 9.62 -5.64
N TRP A 147 -7.63 8.57 -6.20
CA TRP A 147 -6.94 7.76 -7.21
C TRP A 147 -6.84 8.46 -8.56
N GLU A 148 -7.70 9.43 -8.84
CA GLU A 148 -7.58 10.33 -9.99
C GLU A 148 -6.33 11.20 -9.87
N ASP A 149 -6.09 11.79 -8.70
CA ASP A 149 -4.89 12.60 -8.44
C ASP A 149 -3.62 11.74 -8.51
N ILE A 150 -3.66 10.53 -7.94
CA ILE A 150 -2.55 9.57 -8.01
C ILE A 150 -2.21 9.25 -9.47
N GLU A 151 -3.22 8.90 -10.28
CA GLU A 151 -3.02 8.59 -11.71
C GLU A 151 -2.41 9.79 -12.45
N ALA A 152 -2.93 11.00 -12.24
CA ALA A 152 -2.42 12.22 -12.86
C ALA A 152 -0.95 12.46 -12.49
N MET A 153 -0.62 12.34 -11.20
CA MET A 153 0.76 12.52 -10.71
C MET A 153 1.71 11.45 -11.24
N VAL A 154 1.27 10.20 -11.36
CA VAL A 154 2.07 9.11 -11.95
C VAL A 154 2.32 9.37 -13.43
N ARG A 155 1.28 9.76 -14.19
CA ARG A 155 1.41 10.09 -15.62
C ARG A 155 2.39 11.23 -15.86
N GLU A 156 2.28 12.31 -15.11
CA GLU A 156 3.21 13.43 -15.19
C GLU A 156 4.67 12.97 -15.01
N ARG A 157 4.92 12.04 -14.06
CA ARG A 157 6.27 11.50 -13.83
C ARG A 157 6.77 10.64 -14.96
N VAL A 158 5.91 9.80 -15.52
CA VAL A 158 6.23 8.98 -16.69
C VAL A 158 6.60 9.87 -17.87
N ASP A 159 5.80 10.90 -18.16
CA ASP A 159 6.05 11.82 -19.27
C ASP A 159 7.34 12.62 -19.08
N ARG A 160 7.61 13.07 -17.86
CA ARG A 160 8.87 13.76 -17.52
C ARG A 160 10.09 12.86 -17.74
N ARG A 161 10.01 11.57 -17.36
CA ARG A 161 11.09 10.60 -17.58
C ARG A 161 11.33 10.32 -19.06
N LYS A 162 10.26 10.17 -19.84
CA LYS A 162 10.35 10.01 -21.29
C LYS A 162 11.03 11.22 -21.94
N ALA A 163 10.65 12.42 -21.53
CA ALA A 163 11.26 13.65 -22.03
C ALA A 163 12.76 13.78 -21.70
N GLN A 164 13.20 13.18 -20.58
CA GLN A 164 14.60 13.16 -20.15
C GLN A 164 15.43 12.03 -20.77
N GLY A 165 14.84 11.20 -21.66
CA GLY A 165 15.52 10.08 -22.30
C GLY A 165 16.01 8.98 -21.35
N ARG A 166 15.49 8.91 -20.13
CA ARG A 166 15.90 7.90 -19.15
C ARG A 166 15.28 6.54 -19.48
N PRO A 167 16.13 5.49 -19.69
CA PRO A 167 15.62 4.14 -19.93
C PRO A 167 14.85 3.62 -18.72
N ARG A 168 13.98 2.63 -18.96
CA ARG A 168 13.27 1.90 -17.88
C ARG A 168 14.30 1.29 -16.92
N THR A 169 14.16 1.52 -15.63
CA THR A 169 14.92 0.82 -14.59
C THR A 169 14.15 -0.47 -14.27
N GLY A 170 14.69 -1.61 -14.68
CA GLY A 170 14.11 -2.92 -14.41
C GLY A 170 14.47 -3.92 -15.52
N PRO A 171 14.46 -5.23 -15.22
CA PRO A 171 14.76 -6.23 -16.23
C PRO A 171 13.78 -6.12 -17.42
N ALA A 172 14.30 -6.37 -18.61
CA ALA A 172 13.47 -6.49 -19.82
C ALA A 172 12.40 -7.58 -19.63
N PRO A 173 11.31 -7.57 -20.42
CA PRO A 173 10.28 -8.58 -20.36
C PRO A 173 10.82 -9.98 -20.62
#